data_1a12a82ee0ad221df0ef6a1841025804
#
_entry.id   1a12a82ee0ad221df0ef6a1841025804
#
_cell.length_a   1.000
_cell.length_b   1.000
_cell.length_c   1.000
_cell.angle_alpha   90.00
_cell.angle_beta   90.00
_cell.angle_gamma   90.00
#
_symmetry.space_group_name_H-M   'P 1'
#
loop_
_entity.id
_entity.type
_entity.pdbx_description
1 polymer ?
#
loop_
_entity_poly.entity_id
_entity_poly.type
_entity_poly.pdbx_seq_one_letter_code
_entity_poly.pdbx_strand_id
1 'polypeptide(L)'
;MKRRTRIVMLGSALLLTAGAASAATASNAPRQQEAASDAPGRHEAASDAPRQREAAALTGTAKLYRSAGDDITFSFDAHLAAKDKADPMKATGTFRFSHYLNGSGARAEVEVDCLITGGKVAVVSGVITESDLPGAEGKRVGVTVHDLGRHDRLGYSWASTGRPGEGDEPPRCVSSAPFEKVKKGTGDFTVVPWQPEL
;
A
#
# COMPACT_ATOMS: atom_id res chain seq x y z
N MET A 1 -9.13 8.46 -50.93
CA MET A 1 -9.95 7.23 -51.08
C MET A 1 -10.55 6.90 -49.72
N LYS A 2 -11.88 7.06 -49.61
CA LYS A 2 -12.67 6.80 -48.38
C LYS A 2 -13.09 5.35 -48.40
N ARG A 3 -12.77 4.55 -47.40
CA ARG A 3 -13.43 3.26 -47.14
C ARG A 3 -14.25 3.33 -45.85
N ARG A 4 -15.55 3.30 -46.04
CA ARG A 4 -16.56 3.10 -45.00
C ARG A 4 -16.68 1.61 -44.75
N THR A 5 -16.60 1.17 -43.52
CA THR A 5 -16.97 -0.19 -43.12
C THR A 5 -18.12 -0.13 -42.14
N ARG A 6 -19.12 -0.95 -42.45
CA ARG A 6 -20.46 -0.96 -41.88
C ARG A 6 -20.49 -1.70 -40.56
N ILE A 7 -21.25 -1.14 -39.63
CA ILE A 7 -21.70 -1.74 -38.38
C ILE A 7 -22.73 -2.84 -38.73
N VAL A 8 -22.53 -4.03 -38.13
CA VAL A 8 -23.58 -5.06 -38.05
C VAL A 8 -23.93 -5.21 -36.56
N MET A 9 -25.15 -4.81 -36.26
CA MET A 9 -25.85 -5.12 -35.03
C MET A 9 -26.48 -6.51 -35.14
N LEU A 10 -26.27 -7.36 -34.16
CA LEU A 10 -27.10 -8.53 -33.91
C LEU A 10 -27.38 -8.60 -32.42
N GLY A 11 -28.54 -8.53 -32.10
CA GLY A 11 -29.40 -8.58 -31.02
C GLY A 11 -29.82 -9.97 -30.56
N SER A 12 -30.52 -9.95 -29.42
CA SER A 12 -31.33 -11.02 -28.78
C SER A 12 -30.55 -12.02 -27.94
N ALA A 13 -30.92 -12.40 -26.70
CA ALA A 13 -32.25 -12.67 -26.19
C ALA A 13 -32.24 -12.68 -24.65
N LEU A 14 -33.36 -12.25 -24.07
CA LEU A 14 -33.75 -12.46 -22.65
C LEU A 14 -34.04 -13.95 -22.41
N LEU A 15 -33.64 -14.45 -21.25
CA LEU A 15 -34.25 -15.60 -20.60
C LEU A 15 -34.48 -15.29 -19.11
N LEU A 16 -35.76 -15.11 -18.81
CA LEU A 16 -36.34 -15.11 -17.46
C LEU A 16 -36.51 -16.56 -16.99
N THR A 17 -36.01 -16.90 -15.83
CA THR A 17 -36.50 -18.08 -15.07
C THR A 17 -36.85 -17.67 -13.66
N ALA A 18 -38.12 -17.78 -13.36
CA ALA A 18 -38.69 -17.74 -12.04
C ALA A 18 -38.54 -19.12 -11.38
N GLY A 19 -38.28 -19.16 -10.09
CA GLY A 19 -38.15 -20.40 -9.31
C GLY A 19 -38.25 -20.22 -7.84
N ALA A 20 -39.47 -20.32 -7.32
CA ALA A 20 -39.97 -20.99 -6.13
C ALA A 20 -39.38 -20.67 -4.74
N ALA A 21 -40.26 -20.13 -3.90
CA ALA A 21 -40.21 -20.07 -2.46
C ALA A 21 -40.36 -21.47 -1.85
N SER A 22 -39.59 -21.81 -0.84
CA SER A 22 -39.82 -22.93 0.08
C SER A 22 -39.89 -22.41 1.50
N ALA A 23 -41.06 -22.56 2.08
CA ALA A 23 -41.34 -22.35 3.50
C ALA A 23 -40.75 -23.51 4.30
N ALA A 24 -40.02 -23.24 5.36
CA ALA A 24 -39.61 -24.23 6.35
C ALA A 24 -40.32 -23.96 7.69
N THR A 25 -41.02 -24.97 8.12
CA THR A 25 -41.83 -25.10 9.30
C THR A 25 -41.02 -25.06 10.61
N ALA A 26 -41.55 -24.37 11.61
CA ALA A 26 -41.09 -24.38 12.98
C ALA A 26 -41.37 -25.73 13.62
N SER A 27 -40.38 -26.34 14.29
CA SER A 27 -40.54 -27.43 15.25
C SER A 27 -40.13 -26.96 16.63
N ASN A 28 -41.10 -26.90 17.51
CA ASN A 28 -40.92 -26.81 18.96
C ASN A 28 -40.47 -28.16 19.53
N ALA A 29 -39.42 -28.19 20.34
CA ALA A 29 -39.16 -29.27 21.30
C ALA A 29 -38.38 -28.72 22.50
N PRO A 30 -38.49 -29.37 23.71
CA PRO A 30 -38.50 -28.67 24.99
C PRO A 30 -37.12 -28.51 25.65
N ARG A 31 -37.08 -27.52 26.56
CA ARG A 31 -35.99 -27.25 27.50
C ARG A 31 -35.62 -28.49 28.33
N GLN A 32 -34.35 -28.85 28.28
CA GLN A 32 -33.71 -29.52 29.43
C GLN A 32 -32.69 -28.56 30.04
N GLN A 33 -32.96 -28.21 31.27
CA GLN A 33 -32.03 -27.57 32.18
C GLN A 33 -31.05 -28.63 32.67
N GLU A 34 -29.78 -28.47 32.41
CA GLU A 34 -28.72 -29.16 33.13
C GLU A 34 -27.60 -28.19 33.53
N ALA A 35 -27.32 -28.31 34.76
CA ALA A 35 -26.40 -27.74 35.71
C ALA A 35 -25.17 -27.03 35.24
N ALA A 36 -24.92 -25.92 35.93
CA ALA A 36 -23.69 -25.18 36.03
C ALA A 36 -22.45 -26.07 36.24
N SER A 37 -21.47 -25.88 35.41
CA SER A 37 -20.10 -26.27 35.69
C SER A 37 -19.24 -25.02 35.55
N ASP A 38 -18.88 -24.43 36.69
CA ASP A 38 -17.88 -23.38 36.83
C ASP A 38 -16.54 -23.90 36.33
N ALA A 39 -16.14 -23.48 35.15
CA ALA A 39 -14.74 -23.51 34.73
C ALA A 39 -14.24 -22.07 34.67
N PRO A 40 -13.18 -21.70 35.42
CA PRO A 40 -12.62 -20.36 35.31
C PRO A 40 -12.07 -20.19 33.90
N GLY A 41 -12.70 -19.31 33.12
CA GLY A 41 -12.22 -18.88 31.82
C GLY A 41 -10.77 -18.38 31.94
N ARG A 42 -9.86 -19.12 31.33
CA ARG A 42 -8.59 -18.56 30.97
C ARG A 42 -8.86 -17.41 30.00
N HIS A 43 -8.90 -16.22 30.54
CA HIS A 43 -8.63 -15.03 29.75
C HIS A 43 -7.20 -15.24 29.22
N GLU A 44 -7.06 -15.65 27.98
CA GLU A 44 -5.84 -15.42 27.25
C GLU A 44 -5.59 -13.92 27.33
N ALA A 45 -4.64 -13.55 28.19
CA ALA A 45 -4.07 -12.24 28.20
C ALA A 45 -3.48 -12.05 26.80
N ALA A 46 -4.21 -11.35 25.94
CA ALA A 46 -3.61 -10.74 24.76
C ALA A 46 -2.37 -10.02 25.29
N SER A 47 -1.21 -10.45 24.83
CA SER A 47 0.06 -9.85 25.20
C SER A 47 0.02 -8.38 24.75
N ASP A 48 -0.27 -7.49 25.67
CA ASP A 48 0.06 -6.08 25.56
C ASP A 48 1.59 -5.95 25.63
N ALA A 49 2.25 -6.44 24.57
CA ALA A 49 3.58 -5.96 24.27
C ALA A 49 3.41 -4.45 24.06
N PRO A 50 4.12 -3.61 24.85
CA PRO A 50 3.98 -2.17 24.69
C PRO A 50 4.31 -1.87 23.22
N ARG A 51 3.31 -1.43 22.47
CA ARG A 51 3.53 -0.88 21.13
C ARG A 51 4.57 0.20 21.32
N GLN A 52 5.79 -0.04 20.85
CA GLN A 52 6.82 0.97 20.89
C GLN A 52 6.20 2.19 20.21
N ARG A 53 6.05 3.27 20.97
CA ARG A 53 5.48 4.50 20.42
C ARG A 53 6.36 4.91 19.26
N GLU A 54 5.78 5.02 18.10
CA GLU A 54 6.46 5.46 16.90
C GLU A 54 6.59 6.98 16.93
N ALA A 55 7.77 7.49 16.56
CA ALA A 55 7.96 8.90 16.32
C ALA A 55 7.42 9.33 14.95
N ALA A 56 7.54 8.45 13.96
CA ALA A 56 7.05 8.63 12.62
C ALA A 56 6.82 7.27 11.95
N ALA A 57 5.87 7.19 11.02
CA ALA A 57 5.69 6.01 10.17
C ALA A 57 5.14 6.39 8.79
N LEU A 58 5.44 5.54 7.82
CA LEU A 58 4.81 5.50 6.51
C LEU A 58 4.44 4.05 6.20
N THR A 59 3.15 3.76 6.08
CA THR A 59 2.63 2.42 5.83
C THR A 59 1.56 2.40 4.75
N GLY A 60 1.28 1.23 4.23
CA GLY A 60 0.19 1.00 3.29
C GLY A 60 0.64 0.59 1.91
N THR A 61 -0.35 0.21 1.09
CA THR A 61 -0.14 -0.26 -0.28
C THR A 61 -1.17 0.36 -1.18
N ALA A 62 -0.76 0.87 -2.33
CA ALA A 62 -1.66 1.41 -3.34
C ALA A 62 -1.04 1.36 -4.73
N LYS A 63 -1.90 1.45 -5.76
CA LYS A 63 -1.49 1.56 -7.16
C LYS A 63 -1.53 3.00 -7.64
N LEU A 64 -0.64 3.36 -8.54
CA LEU A 64 -0.69 4.66 -9.21
C LEU A 64 -1.75 4.67 -10.32
N TYR A 65 -2.33 5.83 -10.57
CA TYR A 65 -3.21 6.04 -11.71
C TYR A 65 -2.39 6.21 -12.98
N ARG A 66 -2.65 5.36 -13.97
CA ARG A 66 -2.05 5.43 -15.30
C ARG A 66 -3.11 5.32 -16.38
N SER A 67 -3.12 6.28 -17.29
CA SER A 67 -4.02 6.26 -18.45
C SER A 67 -3.62 5.20 -19.49
N ALA A 68 -2.34 4.83 -19.54
CA ALA A 68 -1.80 3.82 -20.45
C ALA A 68 -2.07 2.37 -20.00
N GLY A 69 -2.61 2.17 -18.78
CA GLY A 69 -2.93 0.85 -18.26
C GLY A 69 -1.78 0.14 -17.54
N ASP A 70 -0.69 0.84 -17.29
CA ASP A 70 0.43 0.33 -16.50
C ASP A 70 -0.03 -0.07 -15.09
N ASP A 71 0.45 -1.20 -14.60
CA ASP A 71 0.29 -1.62 -13.21
C ASP A 71 1.51 -1.20 -12.40
N ILE A 72 1.39 -0.06 -11.72
CA ILE A 72 2.45 0.45 -10.83
C ILE A 72 1.94 0.39 -9.41
N THR A 73 2.60 -0.40 -8.57
CA THR A 73 2.25 -0.59 -7.17
C THR A 73 3.39 -0.12 -6.27
N PHE A 74 3.05 0.57 -5.19
CA PHE A 74 3.96 0.89 -4.09
C PHE A 74 3.40 0.31 -2.79
N SER A 75 4.29 -0.19 -1.93
CA SER A 75 3.97 -0.69 -0.59
C SER A 75 5.03 -0.23 0.40
N PHE A 76 4.61 0.29 1.55
CA PHE A 76 5.49 0.84 2.57
C PHE A 76 5.23 0.18 3.92
N ASP A 77 6.32 -0.09 4.63
CA ASP A 77 6.37 -0.55 6.02
C ASP A 77 7.63 0.08 6.65
N ALA A 78 7.59 1.42 6.83
CA ALA A 78 8.72 2.23 7.27
C ALA A 78 8.40 2.93 8.59
N HIS A 79 9.30 2.83 9.57
CA HIS A 79 9.08 3.23 10.94
C HIS A 79 10.29 3.95 11.54
N LEU A 80 10.03 4.97 12.36
CA LEU A 80 11.01 5.60 13.23
C LEU A 80 10.55 5.44 14.67
N ALA A 81 11.30 4.70 15.47
CA ALA A 81 10.98 4.47 16.88
C ALA A 81 11.04 5.77 17.70
N ALA A 82 10.22 5.89 18.74
CA ALA A 82 10.17 7.07 19.58
C ALA A 82 11.52 7.41 20.26
N LYS A 83 12.32 6.41 20.61
CA LYS A 83 13.66 6.58 21.16
C LYS A 83 14.66 7.24 20.20
N ASP A 84 14.40 7.09 18.89
CA ASP A 84 15.27 7.57 17.81
C ASP A 84 14.71 8.83 17.12
N LYS A 85 13.68 9.46 17.69
CA LYS A 85 12.95 10.59 17.10
C LYS A 85 13.82 11.77 16.64
N ALA A 86 15.00 11.94 17.20
CA ALA A 86 15.94 13.01 16.86
C ALA A 86 16.80 12.68 15.61
N ASP A 87 16.76 11.43 15.14
CA ASP A 87 17.61 10.98 14.05
C ASP A 87 16.80 10.17 13.01
N PRO A 88 16.30 10.81 11.94
CA PRO A 88 15.50 10.14 10.91
C PRO A 88 16.27 9.07 10.14
N MET A 89 17.61 9.05 10.23
CA MET A 89 18.43 8.02 9.58
C MET A 89 18.46 6.70 10.37
N LYS A 90 17.82 6.64 11.54
CA LYS A 90 17.58 5.40 12.29
C LYS A 90 16.23 4.77 11.99
N ALA A 91 15.53 5.26 10.99
CA ALA A 91 14.35 4.60 10.48
C ALA A 91 14.68 3.20 9.99
N THR A 92 13.72 2.30 10.16
CA THR A 92 13.83 0.88 9.79
C THR A 92 12.60 0.44 8.99
N GLY A 93 12.68 -0.73 8.40
CA GLY A 93 11.60 -1.31 7.62
C GLY A 93 11.96 -1.44 6.14
N THR A 94 10.94 -1.65 5.34
CA THR A 94 11.12 -1.83 3.90
C THR A 94 10.06 -1.07 3.12
N PHE A 95 10.36 -0.77 1.87
CA PHE A 95 9.33 -0.46 0.90
C PHE A 95 9.58 -1.22 -0.40
N ARG A 96 8.49 -1.46 -1.12
CA ARG A 96 8.51 -2.18 -2.39
C ARG A 96 7.83 -1.35 -3.46
N PHE A 97 8.31 -1.53 -4.68
CA PHE A 97 7.61 -1.00 -5.84
C PHE A 97 7.70 -1.97 -7.02
N SER A 98 6.71 -1.89 -7.89
CA SER A 98 6.67 -2.65 -9.13
C SER A 98 6.07 -1.82 -10.25
N HIS A 99 6.48 -2.10 -11.48
CA HIS A 99 5.93 -1.51 -12.68
C HIS A 99 5.80 -2.59 -13.75
N TYR A 100 4.58 -2.91 -14.15
CA TYR A 100 4.28 -3.88 -15.19
C TYR A 100 3.37 -3.28 -16.26
N LEU A 101 3.66 -3.59 -17.52
CA LEU A 101 2.83 -3.27 -18.67
C LEU A 101 2.74 -4.52 -19.56
N ASN A 102 1.52 -5.01 -19.81
CA ASN A 102 1.27 -6.22 -20.62
C ASN A 102 2.08 -7.46 -20.17
N GLY A 103 2.26 -7.63 -18.87
CA GLY A 103 3.00 -8.75 -18.28
C GLY A 103 4.52 -8.61 -18.28
N SER A 104 5.07 -7.58 -18.89
CA SER A 104 6.50 -7.24 -18.83
C SER A 104 6.74 -6.12 -17.82
N GLY A 105 7.78 -6.24 -17.02
CA GLY A 105 8.09 -5.23 -16.01
C GLY A 105 9.10 -5.72 -15.00
N ALA A 106 9.22 -5.00 -13.89
CA ALA A 106 10.14 -5.32 -12.80
C ALA A 106 9.57 -4.90 -11.45
N ARG A 107 10.13 -5.49 -10.40
CA ARG A 107 9.88 -5.14 -9.01
C ARG A 107 11.21 -4.84 -8.31
N ALA A 108 11.13 -4.15 -7.19
CA ALA A 108 12.25 -3.99 -6.27
C ALA A 108 11.78 -3.97 -4.82
N GLU A 109 12.64 -4.46 -3.95
CA GLU A 109 12.57 -4.29 -2.50
C GLU A 109 13.69 -3.38 -2.04
N VAL A 110 13.39 -2.52 -1.07
CA VAL A 110 14.28 -1.46 -0.59
C VAL A 110 14.33 -1.51 0.92
N GLU A 111 15.53 -1.59 1.49
CA GLU A 111 15.75 -1.41 2.93
C GLU A 111 15.79 0.08 3.25
N VAL A 112 14.97 0.51 4.21
CA VAL A 112 14.85 1.92 4.60
C VAL A 112 16.12 2.40 5.30
N ASP A 113 16.63 3.55 4.90
CA ASP A 113 17.78 4.20 5.53
C ASP A 113 17.49 5.65 6.00
N CYS A 114 16.28 6.14 5.77
CA CYS A 114 15.76 7.40 6.29
C CYS A 114 14.23 7.50 6.16
N LEU A 115 13.60 8.09 7.15
CA LEU A 115 12.19 8.50 7.13
C LEU A 115 12.02 9.88 7.78
N ILE A 116 11.57 10.86 7.02
CA ILE A 116 11.14 12.17 7.51
C ILE A 116 9.65 12.32 7.27
N THR A 117 8.91 12.73 8.29
CA THR A 117 7.49 13.03 8.17
C THR A 117 7.18 14.43 8.70
N GLY A 118 6.22 15.10 8.09
CA GLY A 118 5.74 16.40 8.53
C GLY A 118 4.29 16.59 8.08
N GLY A 119 3.37 16.77 9.05
CA GLY A 119 1.95 16.78 8.76
C GLY A 119 1.52 15.50 8.05
N LYS A 120 1.02 15.64 6.83
CA LYS A 120 0.54 14.54 5.97
C LYS A 120 1.56 14.11 4.89
N VAL A 121 2.80 14.56 5.00
CA VAL A 121 3.84 14.23 4.02
C VAL A 121 4.92 13.38 4.66
N ALA A 122 5.35 12.35 3.95
CA ALA A 122 6.50 11.52 4.29
C ALA A 122 7.51 11.51 3.14
N VAL A 123 8.80 11.58 3.46
CA VAL A 123 9.90 11.27 2.55
C VAL A 123 10.65 10.08 3.13
N VAL A 124 10.69 8.99 2.38
CA VAL A 124 11.44 7.78 2.70
C VAL A 124 12.53 7.57 1.67
N SER A 125 13.73 7.20 2.10
CA SER A 125 14.80 6.72 1.23
C SER A 125 15.32 5.37 1.70
N GLY A 126 16.02 4.67 0.83
CA GLY A 126 16.62 3.39 1.15
C GLY A 126 17.44 2.82 0.00
N VAL A 127 18.10 1.70 0.26
CA VAL A 127 18.93 0.99 -0.70
C VAL A 127 18.19 -0.23 -1.23
N ILE A 128 18.17 -0.42 -2.53
CA ILE A 128 17.55 -1.57 -3.19
C ILE A 128 18.34 -2.83 -2.79
N THR A 129 17.68 -3.79 -2.16
CA THR A 129 18.24 -5.05 -1.69
C THR A 129 17.92 -6.22 -2.61
N GLU A 130 16.80 -6.14 -3.34
CA GLU A 130 16.36 -7.14 -4.32
C GLU A 130 15.69 -6.44 -5.51
N SER A 131 16.01 -6.85 -6.74
CA SER A 131 15.32 -6.32 -7.93
C SER A 131 15.42 -7.26 -9.12
N ASP A 132 14.34 -7.32 -9.91
CA ASP A 132 14.34 -7.93 -11.25
C ASP A 132 15.04 -7.01 -12.28
N LEU A 133 15.39 -5.77 -11.90
CA LEU A 133 15.99 -4.79 -12.79
C LEU A 133 17.53 -4.86 -12.72
N PRO A 134 18.22 -5.26 -13.80
CA PRO A 134 19.66 -5.39 -13.78
C PRO A 134 20.37 -4.09 -13.37
N GLY A 135 21.29 -4.17 -12.41
CA GLY A 135 22.10 -3.07 -11.92
C GLY A 135 21.40 -2.11 -10.97
N ALA A 136 20.18 -2.41 -10.51
CA ALA A 136 19.46 -1.61 -9.53
C ALA A 136 19.83 -1.94 -8.08
N GLU A 137 20.22 -3.17 -7.79
CA GLU A 137 20.64 -3.56 -6.45
C GLU A 137 21.84 -2.74 -5.96
N GLY A 138 21.82 -2.39 -4.69
CA GLY A 138 22.82 -1.52 -4.05
C GLY A 138 22.62 -0.03 -4.31
N LYS A 139 21.67 0.36 -5.18
CA LYS A 139 21.38 1.76 -5.50
C LYS A 139 20.39 2.36 -4.50
N ARG A 140 20.63 3.63 -4.12
CA ARG A 140 19.68 4.38 -3.30
C ARG A 140 18.59 4.97 -4.15
N VAL A 141 17.37 4.89 -3.61
CA VAL A 141 16.17 5.51 -4.17
C VAL A 141 15.39 6.22 -3.06
N GLY A 142 14.56 7.17 -3.43
CA GLY A 142 13.70 7.89 -2.51
C GLY A 142 12.28 8.03 -3.04
N VAL A 143 11.32 8.06 -2.13
CA VAL A 143 9.90 8.24 -2.44
C VAL A 143 9.31 9.29 -1.50
N THR A 144 8.47 10.18 -2.03
CA THR A 144 7.67 11.12 -1.26
C THR A 144 6.20 10.71 -1.36
N VAL A 145 5.52 10.63 -0.22
CA VAL A 145 4.09 10.38 -0.13
C VAL A 145 3.39 11.57 0.50
N HIS A 146 2.26 11.97 -0.06
CA HIS A 146 1.33 12.92 0.54
C HIS A 146 0.01 12.17 0.81
N ASP A 147 -0.24 11.86 2.07
CA ASP A 147 -1.48 11.26 2.58
C ASP A 147 -2.61 12.30 2.53
N LEU A 148 -3.48 12.14 1.57
CA LEU A 148 -4.68 12.94 1.36
C LEU A 148 -5.95 12.07 1.50
N GLY A 149 -5.83 10.91 2.14
CA GLY A 149 -6.85 9.90 2.24
C GLY A 149 -7.15 9.31 0.86
N ARG A 150 -8.35 9.41 0.35
CA ARG A 150 -8.72 8.81 -0.96
C ARG A 150 -8.03 9.46 -2.17
N HIS A 151 -7.15 10.44 -1.99
CA HIS A 151 -6.55 11.22 -3.07
C HIS A 151 -5.05 11.36 -2.92
N ASP A 152 -4.41 10.36 -2.32
CA ASP A 152 -2.98 10.34 -2.08
C ASP A 152 -2.19 10.62 -3.33
N ARG A 153 -1.02 11.19 -3.11
CA ARG A 153 -0.04 11.43 -4.15
C ARG A 153 1.31 10.85 -3.77
N LEU A 154 2.07 10.52 -4.79
CA LEU A 154 3.38 9.94 -4.64
C LEU A 154 4.35 10.54 -5.67
N GLY A 155 5.61 10.70 -5.27
CA GLY A 155 6.71 11.04 -6.17
C GLY A 155 7.90 10.14 -5.88
N TYR A 156 8.77 9.94 -6.85
CA TYR A 156 9.93 9.05 -6.73
C TYR A 156 11.14 9.66 -7.40
N SER A 157 12.34 9.38 -6.86
CA SER A 157 13.59 10.02 -7.25
C SER A 157 14.02 9.77 -8.70
N TRP A 158 13.61 8.66 -9.30
CA TRP A 158 13.94 8.27 -10.67
C TRP A 158 12.91 8.74 -11.72
N ALA A 159 12.06 9.69 -11.37
CA ALA A 159 11.03 10.20 -12.28
C ALA A 159 11.58 10.82 -13.56
N SER A 160 12.77 11.44 -13.51
CA SER A 160 13.42 12.09 -14.65
C SER A 160 14.19 11.12 -15.53
N THR A 161 14.73 10.04 -14.96
CA THR A 161 15.49 9.02 -15.70
C THR A 161 14.59 7.89 -16.21
N GLY A 162 13.41 7.71 -15.59
CA GLY A 162 12.46 6.67 -15.92
C GLY A 162 12.82 5.29 -15.36
N ARG A 163 14.00 5.15 -14.71
CA ARG A 163 14.50 3.88 -14.21
C ARG A 163 15.16 4.02 -12.83
N PRO A 164 14.79 3.19 -11.84
CA PRO A 164 15.42 3.21 -10.52
C PRO A 164 16.91 2.90 -10.62
N GLY A 165 17.72 3.66 -9.87
CA GLY A 165 19.17 3.48 -9.84
C GLY A 165 19.92 3.99 -11.06
N GLU A 166 19.24 4.62 -12.02
CA GLU A 166 19.87 5.30 -13.15
C GLU A 166 20.12 6.79 -12.81
N GLY A 167 21.28 7.30 -13.23
CA GLY A 167 21.73 8.66 -12.91
C GLY A 167 22.36 8.76 -11.52
N ASP A 168 22.41 9.99 -11.00
CA ASP A 168 22.96 10.26 -9.67
C ASP A 168 22.04 9.72 -8.57
N GLU A 169 22.62 9.05 -7.59
CA GLU A 169 21.88 8.59 -6.42
C GLU A 169 21.42 9.76 -5.55
N PRO A 170 20.16 9.82 -5.15
CA PRO A 170 19.69 10.85 -4.24
C PRO A 170 20.39 10.70 -2.88
N PRO A 171 20.68 11.81 -2.19
CA PRO A 171 21.04 11.76 -0.77
C PRO A 171 19.95 11.07 0.06
N ARG A 172 20.30 10.64 1.27
CA ARG A 172 19.30 10.16 2.25
C ARG A 172 18.24 11.22 2.49
N CYS A 173 17.02 10.79 2.73
CA CYS A 173 15.89 11.67 3.02
C CYS A 173 15.51 12.62 1.87
N VAL A 174 15.90 12.33 0.65
CA VAL A 174 15.61 13.16 -0.53
C VAL A 174 14.83 12.36 -1.57
N SER A 175 13.82 13.00 -2.14
CA SER A 175 13.04 12.50 -3.27
C SER A 175 12.43 13.67 -4.07
N SER A 176 11.66 13.35 -5.11
CA SER A 176 10.90 14.33 -5.88
C SER A 176 9.64 14.79 -5.13
N ALA A 177 9.01 15.86 -5.61
CA ALA A 177 7.67 16.25 -5.17
C ALA A 177 6.64 15.14 -5.49
N PRO A 178 5.52 15.03 -4.72
CA PRO A 178 4.48 14.03 -4.95
C PRO A 178 3.58 14.42 -6.14
N PHE A 179 3.96 14.08 -7.36
CA PHE A 179 3.30 14.48 -8.60
C PHE A 179 2.28 13.45 -9.14
N GLU A 180 2.46 12.16 -8.82
CA GLU A 180 1.58 11.09 -9.27
C GLU A 180 0.34 10.97 -8.40
N LYS A 181 -0.77 10.52 -8.99
CA LYS A 181 -2.02 10.26 -8.28
C LYS A 181 -2.13 8.78 -7.96
N VAL A 182 -2.60 8.47 -6.76
CA VAL A 182 -3.01 7.11 -6.41
C VAL A 182 -4.33 6.77 -7.12
N LYS A 183 -4.42 5.55 -7.62
CA LYS A 183 -5.62 5.02 -8.28
C LYS A 183 -6.68 4.72 -7.22
N LYS A 184 -7.81 5.36 -7.35
CA LYS A 184 -8.93 5.23 -6.41
C LYS A 184 -9.38 3.78 -6.24
N GLY A 185 -9.55 3.35 -4.98
CA GLY A 185 -10.04 2.00 -4.65
C GLY A 185 -8.99 0.89 -4.74
N THR A 186 -7.70 1.22 -4.86
CA THR A 186 -6.61 0.21 -4.91
C THR A 186 -5.82 0.11 -3.61
N GLY A 187 -6.14 0.91 -2.63
CA GLY A 187 -5.47 1.02 -1.34
C GLY A 187 -5.28 2.46 -0.92
N ASP A 188 -4.48 2.66 0.12
CA ASP A 188 -4.25 3.91 0.79
C ASP A 188 -2.85 3.93 1.40
N PHE A 189 -2.30 5.11 1.63
CA PHE A 189 -1.08 5.31 2.39
C PHE A 189 -1.40 6.06 3.68
N THR A 190 -0.72 5.69 4.75
CA THR A 190 -0.90 6.32 6.05
C THR A 190 0.42 6.91 6.51
N VAL A 191 0.41 8.20 6.85
CA VAL A 191 1.54 8.91 7.42
C VAL A 191 1.27 9.21 8.89
N VAL A 192 2.11 8.67 9.77
CA VAL A 192 2.19 9.09 11.18
C VAL A 192 3.20 10.24 11.25
N PRO A 193 2.73 11.48 11.52
CA PRO A 193 3.61 12.63 11.50
C PRO A 193 4.51 12.67 12.74
N TRP A 194 5.77 13.02 12.54
CA TRP A 194 6.67 13.37 13.60
C TRP A 194 6.15 14.61 14.36
N GLN A 195 6.16 14.53 15.67
CA GLN A 195 5.72 15.61 16.56
C GLN A 195 6.94 16.16 17.31
N PRO A 196 7.28 17.45 17.17
CA PRO A 196 8.32 18.09 17.98
C PRO A 196 7.90 18.11 19.46
N GLU A 197 8.86 18.04 20.35
CA GLU A 197 8.64 18.43 21.74
C GLU A 197 8.57 19.95 21.81
N LEU A 198 7.49 20.46 22.33
CA LEU A 198 7.26 21.90 22.57
C LEU A 198 7.60 22.22 24.03
#